data_46a4197fff13da5b91b21fa5385c35eb
#
_entry.id   46a4197fff13da5b91b21fa5385c35eb
#
_cell.length_a   1.000
_cell.length_b   1.000
_cell.length_c   1.000
_cell.angle_alpha   90.00
_cell.angle_beta   90.00
_cell.angle_gamma   90.00
#
_symmetry.space_group_name_H-M   'P 1'
#
loop_
_entity.id
_entity.type
_entity.pdbx_description
1 polymer ?
#
loop_
_entity_poly.entity_id
_entity_poly.type
_entity_poly.pdbx_seq_one_letter_code
_entity_poly.pdbx_strand_id
1 'polypeptide(L)'
;VADEVTGRGLEWLWRTNPTAEHMGQLIVEMTVEAIAPRLNRDPGDLRIAIIHEDSSYGTSVAGHQERYGKEAGLNIVTVQAYPANTVDMSSLVLDLQSRDIDVVYQTSYQNDSVLFLQQADEAGFKPAAIVGGGGGYSLQPTADAVGHELIDGVLNADFTQYLVNTEATPGLEDFVSAYEERYGTFPRSGHSLNNYVGAKAILQALDEADGFDPDVIAETMAAIDIPAGQTAAGYGMLFDDTHQNERAAMMGLQWQDGKLVTVYPEEAAYAPMRLGNE
;
A
#
# COMPACT_ATOMS: atom_id res chain seq x y z
N VAL A 1 6.49 5.83 4.27
CA VAL A 1 6.05 6.30 2.95
C VAL A 1 5.90 7.82 2.83
N ALA A 2 5.79 8.59 3.94
CA ALA A 2 5.64 10.06 3.89
C ALA A 2 6.73 10.73 3.03
N ASP A 3 6.36 11.70 2.19
CA ASP A 3 7.26 12.30 1.20
C ASP A 3 8.41 13.08 1.82
N GLU A 4 8.18 13.74 2.94
CA GLU A 4 9.17 14.53 3.65
C GLU A 4 10.41 13.73 4.12
N VAL A 5 10.37 12.41 4.09
CA VAL A 5 11.50 11.59 4.57
C VAL A 5 12.75 11.83 3.71
N THR A 6 12.68 11.64 2.40
CA THR A 6 13.79 11.90 1.46
C THR A 6 13.82 13.35 0.98
N GLY A 7 12.68 14.07 0.98
CA GLY A 7 12.59 15.47 0.57
C GLY A 7 13.37 16.47 1.44
N ARG A 8 13.98 16.02 2.56
CA ARG A 8 14.79 16.87 3.44
C ARG A 8 16.23 17.07 2.97
N GLY A 9 16.65 16.35 1.92
CA GLY A 9 18.03 16.45 1.39
C GLY A 9 19.10 15.95 2.36
N LEU A 10 18.80 14.90 3.12
CA LEU A 10 19.73 14.27 4.05
C LEU A 10 20.68 13.36 3.29
N GLU A 11 21.96 13.66 3.29
CA GLU A 11 23.02 12.97 2.56
C GLU A 11 23.14 11.46 2.85
N TRP A 12 22.81 11.05 4.09
CA TRP A 12 22.96 9.67 4.58
C TRP A 12 21.61 8.93 4.70
N LEU A 13 20.56 9.44 4.10
CA LEU A 13 19.24 8.84 4.12
C LEU A 13 18.89 8.25 2.76
N TRP A 14 18.78 6.95 2.68
CA TRP A 14 18.40 6.20 1.49
C TRP A 14 17.06 5.51 1.72
N ARG A 15 16.08 5.76 0.85
CA ARG A 15 14.79 5.10 0.94
C ARG A 15 14.66 4.03 -0.13
N THR A 16 14.74 2.78 0.30
CA THR A 16 14.59 1.60 -0.56
C THR A 16 13.14 1.25 -0.85
N ASN A 17 12.20 1.74 -0.04
CA ASN A 17 10.77 1.43 -0.07
C ASN A 17 9.99 2.40 -0.96
N PRO A 18 8.77 1.99 -1.43
CA PRO A 18 7.83 2.89 -2.08
C PRO A 18 7.42 4.09 -1.22
N THR A 19 6.95 5.16 -1.89
CA THR A 19 6.53 6.43 -1.29
C THR A 19 5.01 6.53 -1.17
N ALA A 20 4.53 7.63 -0.57
CA ALA A 20 3.12 8.02 -0.59
C ALA A 20 2.63 8.28 -2.03
N GLU A 21 3.50 8.79 -2.89
CA GLU A 21 3.21 8.99 -4.31
C GLU A 21 2.89 7.67 -5.01
N HIS A 22 3.75 6.65 -4.87
CA HIS A 22 3.49 5.31 -5.43
C HIS A 22 2.16 4.73 -4.94
N MET A 23 1.84 4.91 -3.65
CA MET A 23 0.58 4.43 -3.08
C MET A 23 -0.62 5.17 -3.66
N GLY A 24 -0.57 6.49 -3.69
CA GLY A 24 -1.66 7.32 -4.20
C GLY A 24 -1.92 7.07 -5.69
N GLN A 25 -0.86 6.96 -6.49
CA GLN A 25 -0.93 6.63 -7.90
C GLN A 25 -1.55 5.25 -8.13
N LEU A 26 -1.05 4.20 -7.46
CA LEU A 26 -1.55 2.84 -7.60
C LEU A 26 -3.05 2.73 -7.28
N ILE A 27 -3.53 3.40 -6.23
CA ILE A 27 -4.96 3.38 -5.87
C ILE A 27 -5.81 3.97 -6.99
N VAL A 28 -5.36 5.06 -7.60
CA VAL A 28 -6.05 5.70 -8.73
C VAL A 28 -6.02 4.81 -9.97
N GLU A 29 -4.87 4.28 -10.35
CA GLU A 29 -4.70 3.35 -11.48
C GLU A 29 -5.59 2.12 -11.31
N MET A 30 -5.55 1.49 -10.14
CA MET A 30 -6.40 0.34 -9.81
C MET A 30 -7.90 0.69 -9.91
N THR A 31 -8.27 1.90 -9.52
CA THR A 31 -9.66 2.36 -9.66
C THR A 31 -10.08 2.49 -11.12
N VAL A 32 -9.24 3.09 -11.95
CA VAL A 32 -9.53 3.31 -13.39
C VAL A 32 -9.49 1.99 -14.16
N GLU A 33 -8.47 1.16 -13.93
CA GLU A 33 -8.19 0.00 -14.77
C GLU A 33 -8.87 -1.29 -14.29
N ALA A 34 -9.18 -1.38 -12.99
CA ALA A 34 -9.68 -2.62 -12.41
C ALA A 34 -11.04 -2.46 -11.72
N ILE A 35 -11.24 -1.44 -10.87
CA ILE A 35 -12.47 -1.29 -10.08
C ILE A 35 -13.62 -0.83 -10.95
N ALA A 36 -13.48 0.29 -11.65
CA ALA A 36 -14.54 0.86 -12.46
C ALA A 36 -15.07 -0.09 -13.56
N PRO A 37 -14.19 -0.79 -14.33
CA PRO A 37 -14.63 -1.79 -15.29
C PRO A 37 -15.44 -2.94 -14.68
N ARG A 38 -15.05 -3.44 -13.49
CA ARG A 38 -15.77 -4.53 -12.79
C ARG A 38 -17.13 -4.08 -12.24
N LEU A 39 -17.26 -2.81 -11.90
CA LEU A 39 -18.54 -2.20 -11.54
C LEU A 39 -19.41 -1.84 -12.74
N ASN A 40 -18.92 -2.04 -13.99
CA ASN A 40 -19.56 -1.59 -15.23
C ASN A 40 -19.88 -0.08 -15.20
N ARG A 41 -18.96 0.75 -14.67
CA ARG A 41 -19.09 2.20 -14.52
C ARG A 41 -17.95 2.90 -15.25
N ASP A 42 -18.24 4.10 -15.76
CA ASP A 42 -17.16 5.02 -16.16
C ASP A 42 -16.41 5.50 -14.90
N PRO A 43 -15.08 5.55 -14.89
CA PRO A 43 -14.33 6.04 -13.73
C PRO A 43 -14.77 7.42 -13.24
N GLY A 44 -15.11 8.33 -14.15
CA GLY A 44 -15.60 9.68 -13.83
C GLY A 44 -16.99 9.73 -13.19
N ASP A 45 -17.78 8.66 -13.31
CA ASP A 45 -19.12 8.55 -12.71
C ASP A 45 -19.09 7.99 -11.27
N LEU A 46 -17.94 7.44 -10.84
CA LEU A 46 -17.77 6.94 -9.48
C LEU A 46 -17.63 8.11 -8.50
N ARG A 47 -18.48 8.15 -7.49
CA ARG A 47 -18.42 9.13 -6.40
C ARG A 47 -17.40 8.66 -5.36
N ILE A 48 -16.24 9.31 -5.33
CA ILE A 48 -15.09 8.88 -4.52
C ILE A 48 -14.93 9.80 -3.31
N ALA A 49 -14.76 9.21 -2.13
CA ALA A 49 -14.32 9.91 -0.94
C ALA A 49 -12.89 9.49 -0.58
N ILE A 50 -12.05 10.47 -0.27
CA ILE A 50 -10.74 10.26 0.32
C ILE A 50 -10.83 10.63 1.79
N ILE A 51 -10.56 9.67 2.68
CA ILE A 51 -10.49 9.88 4.13
C ILE A 51 -9.12 9.44 4.63
N HIS A 52 -8.54 10.17 5.57
CA HIS A 52 -7.20 9.85 6.04
C HIS A 52 -6.96 10.31 7.46
N GLU A 53 -6.08 9.63 8.17
CA GLU A 53 -5.56 10.11 9.44
C GLU A 53 -4.70 11.38 9.24
N ASP A 54 -4.61 12.23 10.24
CA ASP A 54 -4.08 13.60 10.13
C ASP A 54 -2.55 13.73 10.28
N SER A 55 -1.80 12.61 10.34
CA SER A 55 -0.33 12.67 10.33
C SER A 55 0.24 12.94 8.94
N SER A 56 1.57 13.14 8.86
CA SER A 56 2.25 13.31 7.57
C SER A 56 2.09 12.12 6.63
N TYR A 57 1.87 10.91 7.15
CA TYR A 57 1.58 9.73 6.35
C TYR A 57 0.23 9.86 5.61
N GLY A 58 -0.86 10.01 6.37
CA GLY A 58 -2.19 10.12 5.77
C GLY A 58 -2.32 11.33 4.84
N THR A 59 -1.76 12.48 5.26
CA THR A 59 -1.79 13.71 4.45
C THR A 59 -1.02 13.57 3.14
N SER A 60 0.17 12.95 3.14
CA SER A 60 0.94 12.73 1.92
C SER A 60 0.20 11.83 0.94
N VAL A 61 -0.30 10.69 1.39
CA VAL A 61 -1.04 9.74 0.53
C VAL A 61 -2.30 10.37 -0.03
N ALA A 62 -3.11 11.03 0.80
CA ALA A 62 -4.35 11.69 0.38
C ALA A 62 -4.08 12.80 -0.66
N GLY A 63 -3.00 13.57 -0.51
CA GLY A 63 -2.60 14.58 -1.48
C GLY A 63 -2.29 14.00 -2.85
N HIS A 64 -1.60 12.85 -2.90
CA HIS A 64 -1.33 12.16 -4.17
C HIS A 64 -2.57 11.51 -4.76
N GLN A 65 -3.43 10.89 -3.94
CA GLN A 65 -4.73 10.36 -4.38
C GLN A 65 -5.60 11.45 -5.02
N GLU A 66 -5.66 12.62 -4.39
CA GLU A 66 -6.43 13.75 -4.92
C GLU A 66 -5.82 14.27 -6.24
N ARG A 67 -4.51 14.42 -6.32
CA ARG A 67 -3.80 14.88 -7.51
C ARG A 67 -4.01 13.93 -8.68
N TYR A 68 -3.62 12.68 -8.54
CA TYR A 68 -3.75 11.68 -9.59
C TYR A 68 -5.22 11.41 -9.95
N GLY A 69 -6.12 11.40 -8.96
CA GLY A 69 -7.54 11.26 -9.20
C GLY A 69 -8.12 12.38 -10.09
N LYS A 70 -7.72 13.64 -9.86
CA LYS A 70 -8.10 14.77 -10.71
C LYS A 70 -7.51 14.68 -12.11
N GLU A 71 -6.23 14.29 -12.22
CA GLU A 71 -5.55 14.08 -13.50
C GLU A 71 -6.20 12.96 -14.32
N ALA A 72 -6.66 11.89 -13.66
CA ALA A 72 -7.39 10.78 -14.28
C ALA A 72 -8.89 11.07 -14.54
N GLY A 73 -9.39 12.24 -14.15
CA GLY A 73 -10.80 12.62 -14.33
C GLY A 73 -11.77 11.94 -13.37
N LEU A 74 -11.29 11.43 -12.24
CA LEU A 74 -12.14 10.83 -11.20
C LEU A 74 -13.00 11.90 -10.49
N ASN A 75 -14.21 11.53 -10.09
CA ASN A 75 -15.10 12.40 -9.33
C ASN A 75 -14.83 12.32 -7.83
N ILE A 76 -13.80 13.05 -7.35
CA ILE A 76 -13.48 13.18 -5.93
C ILE A 76 -14.52 14.10 -5.27
N VAL A 77 -15.47 13.51 -4.56
CA VAL A 77 -16.60 14.23 -3.90
C VAL A 77 -16.13 14.95 -2.64
N THR A 78 -15.23 14.34 -1.88
CA THR A 78 -14.73 14.91 -0.63
C THR A 78 -13.35 14.37 -0.29
N VAL A 79 -12.56 15.20 0.40
CA VAL A 79 -11.31 14.81 1.05
C VAL A 79 -11.41 15.23 2.51
N GLN A 80 -11.31 14.30 3.45
CA GLN A 80 -11.51 14.57 4.88
C GLN A 80 -10.41 13.92 5.73
N ALA A 81 -9.75 14.76 6.54
CA ALA A 81 -8.84 14.30 7.57
C ALA A 81 -9.61 13.99 8.86
N TYR A 82 -9.15 12.99 9.60
CA TYR A 82 -9.60 12.70 10.96
C TYR A 82 -8.39 12.53 11.88
N PRO A 83 -8.52 12.80 13.21
CA PRO A 83 -7.42 12.59 14.15
C PRO A 83 -6.94 11.14 14.19
N ALA A 84 -5.62 10.91 14.09
CA ALA A 84 -5.03 9.56 14.12
C ALA A 84 -5.38 8.75 15.39
N ASN A 85 -5.77 9.43 16.47
CA ASN A 85 -6.20 8.81 17.71
C ASN A 85 -7.72 8.86 17.90
N THR A 86 -8.50 9.00 16.82
CA THR A 86 -9.96 9.02 16.90
C THR A 86 -10.49 7.74 17.54
N VAL A 87 -11.59 7.87 18.26
CA VAL A 87 -12.31 6.74 18.88
C VAL A 87 -13.75 6.63 18.37
N ASP A 88 -14.15 7.53 17.48
CA ASP A 88 -15.50 7.57 16.89
C ASP A 88 -15.43 8.18 15.49
N MET A 89 -15.97 7.46 14.50
CA MET A 89 -16.09 7.86 13.10
C MET A 89 -17.55 7.94 12.62
N SER A 90 -18.53 7.78 13.52
CA SER A 90 -19.96 7.72 13.18
C SER A 90 -20.41 8.92 12.34
N SER A 91 -19.98 10.13 12.74
CA SER A 91 -20.33 11.35 12.00
C SER A 91 -19.72 11.39 10.60
N LEU A 92 -18.48 10.91 10.45
CA LEU A 92 -17.81 10.79 9.15
C LEU A 92 -18.54 9.78 8.26
N VAL A 93 -18.87 8.60 8.78
CA VAL A 93 -19.59 7.55 8.06
C VAL A 93 -20.95 8.04 7.59
N LEU A 94 -21.72 8.73 8.45
CA LEU A 94 -23.02 9.29 8.08
C LEU A 94 -22.91 10.40 7.02
N ASP A 95 -21.84 11.22 7.05
CA ASP A 95 -21.58 12.21 6.00
C ASP A 95 -21.27 11.52 4.67
N LEU A 96 -20.44 10.49 4.66
CA LEU A 96 -20.14 9.71 3.44
C LEU A 96 -21.41 9.05 2.87
N GLN A 97 -22.23 8.46 3.72
CA GLN A 97 -23.50 7.85 3.32
C GLN A 97 -24.46 8.88 2.72
N SER A 98 -24.56 10.07 3.32
CA SER A 98 -25.43 11.15 2.83
C SER A 98 -24.99 11.70 1.47
N ARG A 99 -23.75 11.47 1.09
CA ARG A 99 -23.16 11.88 -0.20
C ARG A 99 -23.22 10.79 -1.25
N ASP A 100 -23.87 9.67 -1.01
CA ASP A 100 -23.97 8.53 -1.94
C ASP A 100 -22.58 8.13 -2.50
N ILE A 101 -21.59 7.94 -1.62
CA ILE A 101 -20.23 7.59 -2.01
C ILE A 101 -20.19 6.14 -2.52
N ASP A 102 -19.63 5.94 -3.71
CA ASP A 102 -19.45 4.63 -4.35
C ASP A 102 -18.13 3.96 -3.91
N VAL A 103 -17.05 4.74 -3.78
CA VAL A 103 -15.72 4.22 -3.45
C VAL A 103 -15.10 5.07 -2.34
N VAL A 104 -14.57 4.40 -1.32
CA VAL A 104 -13.83 5.07 -0.23
C VAL A 104 -12.36 4.71 -0.33
N TYR A 105 -11.49 5.72 -0.41
CA TYR A 105 -10.07 5.58 -0.16
C TYR A 105 -9.81 5.94 1.30
N GLN A 106 -9.24 5.03 2.07
CA GLN A 106 -8.90 5.31 3.46
C GLN A 106 -7.42 5.04 3.74
N THR A 107 -6.67 6.08 4.08
CA THR A 107 -5.32 5.94 4.62
C THR A 107 -5.37 5.93 6.13
N SER A 108 -4.95 4.81 6.73
CA SER A 108 -5.22 4.50 8.14
C SER A 108 -4.16 3.62 8.78
N TYR A 109 -4.17 3.57 10.10
CA TYR A 109 -3.51 2.54 10.90
C TYR A 109 -4.52 1.45 11.31
N GLN A 110 -4.08 0.47 12.11
CA GLN A 110 -4.92 -0.66 12.50
C GLN A 110 -6.21 -0.26 13.21
N ASN A 111 -6.12 0.61 14.22
CA ASN A 111 -7.26 0.93 15.07
C ASN A 111 -8.36 1.67 14.32
N ASP A 112 -8.00 2.63 13.49
CA ASP A 112 -8.95 3.43 12.73
C ASP A 112 -9.52 2.68 11.53
N SER A 113 -8.79 1.71 10.93
CA SER A 113 -9.37 0.78 9.96
C SER A 113 -10.46 -0.09 10.57
N VAL A 114 -10.20 -0.67 11.75
CA VAL A 114 -11.18 -1.48 12.50
C VAL A 114 -12.40 -0.63 12.83
N LEU A 115 -12.19 0.56 13.37
CA LEU A 115 -13.26 1.47 13.77
C LEU A 115 -14.14 1.87 12.58
N PHE A 116 -13.52 2.22 11.44
CA PHE A 116 -14.26 2.61 10.23
C PHE A 116 -15.13 1.46 9.72
N LEU A 117 -14.56 0.25 9.57
CA LEU A 117 -15.32 -0.90 9.07
C LEU A 117 -16.49 -1.25 9.97
N GLN A 118 -16.29 -1.27 11.30
CA GLN A 118 -17.35 -1.57 12.25
C GLN A 118 -18.47 -0.53 12.21
N GLN A 119 -18.12 0.75 12.23
CA GLN A 119 -19.13 1.82 12.24
C GLN A 119 -19.81 2.01 10.89
N ALA A 120 -19.13 1.71 9.77
CA ALA A 120 -19.76 1.65 8.45
C ALA A 120 -20.83 0.54 8.39
N ASP A 121 -20.52 -0.64 8.91
CA ASP A 121 -21.49 -1.75 8.98
C ASP A 121 -22.66 -1.44 9.92
N GLU A 122 -22.40 -0.90 11.11
CA GLU A 122 -23.43 -0.45 12.06
C GLU A 122 -24.37 0.58 11.46
N ALA A 123 -23.86 1.52 10.66
CA ALA A 123 -24.65 2.53 9.95
C ALA A 123 -25.35 1.99 8.69
N GLY A 124 -25.03 0.77 8.27
CA GLY A 124 -25.51 0.21 6.99
C GLY A 124 -24.89 0.90 5.77
N PHE A 125 -23.76 1.59 5.91
CA PHE A 125 -23.02 2.18 4.81
C PHE A 125 -22.21 1.13 4.08
N LYS A 126 -22.58 0.83 2.84
CA LYS A 126 -21.97 -0.21 1.99
C LYS A 126 -21.55 0.38 0.64
N PRO A 127 -20.40 1.05 0.56
CA PRO A 127 -19.86 1.51 -0.72
C PRO A 127 -19.55 0.30 -1.61
N ALA A 128 -19.48 0.52 -2.93
CA ALA A 128 -19.14 -0.52 -3.89
C ALA A 128 -17.71 -1.03 -3.74
N ALA A 129 -16.80 -0.19 -3.23
CA ALA A 129 -15.45 -0.60 -2.87
C ALA A 129 -14.89 0.26 -1.71
N ILE A 130 -14.08 -0.38 -0.86
CA ILE A 130 -13.21 0.27 0.11
C ILE A 130 -11.78 -0.07 -0.31
N VAL A 131 -10.94 0.94 -0.49
CA VAL A 131 -9.54 0.80 -0.86
C VAL A 131 -8.67 1.40 0.23
N GLY A 132 -8.03 0.55 0.99
CA GLY A 132 -7.08 0.95 2.01
C GLY A 132 -5.80 1.53 1.42
N GLY A 133 -5.19 2.48 2.10
CA GLY A 133 -3.83 2.96 1.84
C GLY A 133 -2.90 2.46 2.94
N GLY A 134 -2.31 1.28 2.75
CA GLY A 134 -1.23 0.75 3.59
C GLY A 134 -1.64 -0.01 4.85
N GLY A 135 -0.82 0.16 5.88
CA GLY A 135 -0.66 -0.76 7.00
C GLY A 135 -1.90 -1.18 7.78
N GLY A 136 -2.94 -0.35 7.87
CA GLY A 136 -4.15 -0.70 8.61
C GLY A 136 -4.84 -1.95 8.06
N TYR A 137 -5.00 -1.99 6.76
CA TYR A 137 -5.72 -3.06 6.05
C TYR A 137 -4.85 -4.28 5.66
N SER A 138 -3.53 -4.21 5.83
CA SER A 138 -2.63 -5.33 5.51
C SER A 138 -2.36 -6.27 6.68
N LEU A 139 -2.94 -6.01 7.84
CA LEU A 139 -2.62 -6.73 9.05
C LEU A 139 -3.66 -7.81 9.37
N GLN A 140 -3.20 -9.04 9.61
CA GLN A 140 -4.07 -10.11 10.10
C GLN A 140 -4.85 -9.71 11.37
N PRO A 141 -4.26 -9.01 12.37
CA PRO A 141 -5.02 -8.54 13.52
C PRO A 141 -6.19 -7.59 13.19
N THR A 142 -6.15 -6.86 12.06
CA THR A 142 -7.31 -6.07 11.60
C THR A 142 -8.44 -7.00 11.17
N ALA A 143 -8.13 -8.01 10.35
CA ALA A 143 -9.10 -9.01 9.91
C ALA A 143 -9.70 -9.79 11.08
N ASP A 144 -8.86 -10.16 12.05
CA ASP A 144 -9.31 -10.87 13.27
C ASP A 144 -10.24 -10.01 14.13
N ALA A 145 -9.99 -8.70 14.20
CA ALA A 145 -10.77 -7.76 15.02
C ALA A 145 -12.16 -7.45 14.41
N VAL A 146 -12.28 -7.37 13.09
CA VAL A 146 -13.55 -7.05 12.42
C VAL A 146 -14.31 -8.30 11.97
N GLY A 147 -13.63 -9.43 11.87
CA GLY A 147 -14.18 -10.68 11.36
C GLY A 147 -14.11 -10.81 9.83
N HIS A 148 -14.03 -12.06 9.37
CA HIS A 148 -13.81 -12.34 7.94
C HIS A 148 -14.94 -11.82 7.05
N GLU A 149 -16.19 -11.84 7.51
CA GLU A 149 -17.33 -11.36 6.73
C GLU A 149 -17.27 -9.86 6.44
N LEU A 150 -16.72 -9.07 7.36
CA LEU A 150 -16.68 -7.61 7.22
C LEU A 150 -15.47 -7.12 6.42
N ILE A 151 -14.36 -7.85 6.46
CA ILE A 151 -13.15 -7.48 5.73
C ILE A 151 -13.10 -8.08 4.32
N ASP A 152 -13.87 -9.13 4.04
CA ASP A 152 -13.84 -9.80 2.74
C ASP A 152 -14.25 -8.83 1.62
N GLY A 153 -13.48 -8.83 0.54
CA GLY A 153 -13.64 -7.88 -0.56
C GLY A 153 -12.93 -6.52 -0.37
N VAL A 154 -12.50 -6.16 0.84
CA VAL A 154 -11.77 -4.91 1.06
C VAL A 154 -10.44 -4.95 0.31
N LEU A 155 -10.21 -3.90 -0.50
CA LEU A 155 -8.98 -3.69 -1.26
C LEU A 155 -7.96 -2.90 -0.43
N ASN A 156 -6.68 -3.03 -0.78
CA ASN A 156 -5.62 -2.25 -0.17
C ASN A 156 -4.46 -2.03 -1.15
N ALA A 157 -3.80 -0.90 -1.09
CA ALA A 157 -2.52 -0.66 -1.73
C ALA A 157 -1.42 -0.69 -0.68
N ASP A 158 -0.46 -1.61 -0.80
CA ASP A 158 0.62 -1.75 0.17
C ASP A 158 1.83 -2.44 -0.46
N PHE A 159 2.84 -2.68 0.34
CA PHE A 159 4.02 -3.46 -0.01
C PHE A 159 3.64 -4.87 -0.45
N THR A 160 4.49 -5.46 -1.30
CA THR A 160 4.35 -6.86 -1.73
C THR A 160 4.10 -7.77 -0.53
N GLN A 161 3.06 -8.59 -0.64
CA GLN A 161 2.69 -9.61 0.34
C GLN A 161 3.12 -11.01 -0.15
N TYR A 162 2.77 -12.04 0.59
CA TYR A 162 3.28 -13.39 0.37
C TYR A 162 2.41 -14.24 -0.56
N LEU A 163 1.14 -13.86 -0.78
CA LEU A 163 0.26 -14.44 -1.79
C LEU A 163 0.29 -13.56 -3.04
N VAL A 164 1.30 -13.76 -3.84
CA VAL A 164 1.64 -13.05 -5.07
C VAL A 164 2.10 -14.06 -6.12
N ASN A 165 2.06 -13.73 -7.41
CA ASN A 165 2.70 -14.54 -8.44
C ASN A 165 4.23 -14.56 -8.22
N THR A 166 4.76 -15.72 -7.83
CA THR A 166 6.18 -15.86 -7.45
C THR A 166 7.16 -15.73 -8.61
N GLU A 167 6.69 -15.81 -9.86
CA GLU A 167 7.54 -15.52 -11.02
C GLU A 167 8.01 -14.06 -11.04
N ALA A 168 7.23 -13.15 -10.46
CA ALA A 168 7.57 -11.73 -10.35
C ALA A 168 8.43 -11.40 -9.11
N THR A 169 8.65 -12.33 -8.19
CA THR A 169 9.26 -12.12 -6.86
C THR A 169 10.35 -13.15 -6.54
N PRO A 170 11.47 -13.18 -7.28
CA PRO A 170 12.51 -14.20 -7.12
C PRO A 170 13.15 -14.14 -5.74
N GLY A 171 13.17 -15.29 -5.03
CA GLY A 171 13.71 -15.41 -3.67
C GLY A 171 12.72 -15.07 -2.56
N LEU A 172 11.43 -14.82 -2.87
CA LEU A 172 10.40 -14.63 -1.86
C LEU A 172 10.20 -15.90 -1.01
N GLU A 173 10.12 -17.06 -1.66
CA GLU A 173 9.94 -18.35 -0.96
C GLU A 173 11.14 -18.67 -0.08
N ASP A 174 12.37 -18.37 -0.52
CA ASP A 174 13.59 -18.53 0.28
C ASP A 174 13.55 -17.61 1.51
N PHE A 175 13.10 -16.37 1.35
CA PHE A 175 12.92 -15.45 2.47
C PHE A 175 11.92 -15.96 3.50
N VAL A 176 10.75 -16.43 3.04
CA VAL A 176 9.71 -16.97 3.94
C VAL A 176 10.24 -18.19 4.69
N SER A 177 10.88 -19.13 3.99
CA SER A 177 11.45 -20.33 4.59
C SER A 177 12.52 -20.02 5.65
N ALA A 178 13.43 -19.11 5.32
CA ALA A 178 14.48 -18.67 6.27
C ALA A 178 13.89 -17.91 7.48
N TYR A 179 12.82 -17.15 7.27
CA TYR A 179 12.14 -16.44 8.35
C TYR A 179 11.46 -17.43 9.31
N GLU A 180 10.74 -18.42 8.78
CA GLU A 180 10.07 -19.45 9.58
C GLU A 180 11.07 -20.31 10.34
N GLU A 181 12.17 -20.71 9.70
CA GLU A 181 13.26 -21.46 10.38
C GLU A 181 13.84 -20.67 11.55
N ARG A 182 14.04 -19.36 11.37
CA ARG A 182 14.68 -18.53 12.40
C ARG A 182 13.74 -18.11 13.53
N TYR A 183 12.48 -17.83 13.24
CA TYR A 183 11.55 -17.20 14.19
C TYR A 183 10.41 -18.12 14.62
N GLY A 184 10.22 -19.29 13.98
CA GLY A 184 9.17 -20.26 14.27
C GLY A 184 7.76 -19.75 13.93
N THR A 185 7.67 -18.71 13.10
CA THR A 185 6.38 -18.09 12.71
C THR A 185 6.48 -17.49 11.30
N PHE A 186 5.36 -17.45 10.59
CA PHE A 186 5.26 -16.79 9.30
C PHE A 186 5.48 -15.26 9.43
N PRO A 187 6.07 -14.59 8.41
CA PRO A 187 6.23 -13.13 8.43
C PRO A 187 4.87 -12.42 8.49
N ARG A 188 4.76 -11.39 9.33
CA ARG A 188 3.47 -10.75 9.64
C ARG A 188 2.89 -9.89 8.53
N SER A 189 3.75 -9.28 7.69
CA SER A 189 3.34 -8.37 6.63
C SER A 189 4.47 -8.14 5.64
N GLY A 190 4.19 -7.53 4.50
CA GLY A 190 5.16 -7.12 3.49
C GLY A 190 6.27 -6.18 4.00
N HIS A 191 6.08 -5.54 5.16
CA HIS A 191 7.13 -4.75 5.80
C HIS A 191 8.37 -5.59 6.14
N SER A 192 8.20 -6.85 6.56
CA SER A 192 9.32 -7.76 6.81
C SER A 192 10.12 -8.03 5.54
N LEU A 193 9.43 -8.26 4.43
CA LEU A 193 10.05 -8.49 3.12
C LEU A 193 10.78 -7.24 2.61
N ASN A 194 10.14 -6.07 2.69
CA ASN A 194 10.74 -4.82 2.25
C ASN A 194 12.00 -4.46 3.05
N ASN A 195 11.98 -4.65 4.37
CA ASN A 195 13.17 -4.46 5.19
C ASN A 195 14.29 -5.44 4.83
N TYR A 196 13.96 -6.68 4.49
CA TYR A 196 14.94 -7.65 4.02
C TYR A 196 15.57 -7.22 2.68
N VAL A 197 14.76 -6.78 1.72
CA VAL A 197 15.26 -6.29 0.41
C VAL A 197 16.14 -5.06 0.59
N GLY A 198 15.72 -4.09 1.41
CA GLY A 198 16.51 -2.91 1.72
C GLY A 198 17.83 -3.25 2.43
N ALA A 199 17.80 -4.16 3.41
CA ALA A 199 19.02 -4.59 4.09
C ALA A 199 20.00 -5.30 3.15
N LYS A 200 19.50 -6.12 2.21
CA LYS A 200 20.37 -6.74 1.18
C LYS A 200 21.09 -5.71 0.33
N ALA A 201 20.40 -4.65 -0.10
CA ALA A 201 20.99 -3.57 -0.89
C ALA A 201 22.11 -2.85 -0.11
N ILE A 202 21.86 -2.52 1.16
CA ILE A 202 22.87 -1.90 2.03
C ILE A 202 24.07 -2.82 2.23
N LEU A 203 23.86 -4.12 2.47
CA LEU A 203 24.94 -5.08 2.65
C LEU A 203 25.74 -5.28 1.36
N GLN A 204 25.09 -5.25 0.19
CA GLN A 204 25.77 -5.28 -1.11
C GLN A 204 26.67 -4.05 -1.28
N ALA A 205 26.16 -2.86 -1.01
CA ALA A 205 26.93 -1.63 -1.12
C ALA A 205 28.14 -1.62 -0.17
N LEU A 206 27.98 -2.15 1.05
CA LEU A 206 29.08 -2.30 2.01
C LEU A 206 30.16 -3.30 1.54
N ASP A 207 29.76 -4.39 0.90
CA ASP A 207 30.68 -5.38 0.35
C ASP A 207 31.46 -4.82 -0.85
N GLU A 208 30.77 -4.09 -1.73
CA GLU A 208 31.38 -3.45 -2.90
C GLU A 208 32.29 -2.26 -2.54
N ALA A 209 32.02 -1.55 -1.44
CA ALA A 209 32.85 -0.46 -0.94
C ALA A 209 34.23 -0.92 -0.42
N ASP A 210 34.41 -2.23 -0.16
CA ASP A 210 35.65 -2.82 0.37
C ASP A 210 36.23 -2.05 1.58
N GLY A 211 35.33 -1.64 2.50
CA GLY A 211 35.72 -0.90 3.70
C GLY A 211 34.56 -0.15 4.35
N PHE A 212 34.90 0.77 5.25
CA PHE A 212 33.96 1.57 6.02
C PHE A 212 34.14 3.07 5.78
N ASP A 213 34.70 3.46 4.64
CA ASP A 213 34.75 4.86 4.24
C ASP A 213 33.33 5.32 3.85
N PRO A 214 32.76 6.30 4.57
CA PRO A 214 31.40 6.74 4.34
C PRO A 214 31.15 7.25 2.90
N ASP A 215 32.09 7.98 2.34
CA ASP A 215 31.93 8.57 1.00
C ASP A 215 31.89 7.45 -0.07
N VAL A 216 32.75 6.43 0.08
CA VAL A 216 32.75 5.26 -0.82
C VAL A 216 31.45 4.46 -0.67
N ILE A 217 30.92 4.30 0.54
CA ILE A 217 29.63 3.62 0.77
C ILE A 217 28.49 4.41 0.10
N ALA A 218 28.48 5.74 0.22
CA ALA A 218 27.47 6.56 -0.44
C ALA A 218 27.55 6.46 -1.97
N GLU A 219 28.77 6.44 -2.54
CA GLU A 219 28.98 6.26 -3.98
C GLU A 219 28.49 4.87 -4.44
N THR A 220 28.76 3.79 -3.69
CA THR A 220 28.28 2.45 -4.01
C THR A 220 26.78 2.32 -3.85
N MET A 221 26.17 2.96 -2.86
CA MET A 221 24.70 3.05 -2.74
C MET A 221 24.06 3.75 -3.94
N ALA A 222 24.63 4.88 -4.36
CA ALA A 222 24.15 5.64 -5.52
C ALA A 222 24.30 4.86 -6.85
N ALA A 223 25.27 3.96 -6.92
CA ALA A 223 25.54 3.14 -8.11
C ALA A 223 24.66 1.88 -8.21
N ILE A 224 23.83 1.58 -7.21
CA ILE A 224 22.93 0.41 -7.25
C ILE A 224 21.97 0.53 -8.43
N ASP A 225 21.97 -0.49 -9.29
CA ASP A 225 21.10 -0.63 -10.45
C ASP A 225 20.57 -2.07 -10.54
N ILE A 226 19.47 -2.34 -9.83
CA ILE A 226 18.80 -3.65 -9.84
C ILE A 226 17.50 -3.50 -10.66
N PRO A 227 17.35 -4.21 -11.80
CA PRO A 227 16.13 -4.18 -12.61
C PRO A 227 14.89 -4.63 -11.83
N ALA A 228 13.71 -4.16 -12.25
CA ALA A 228 12.43 -4.68 -11.76
C ALA A 228 12.34 -6.21 -12.01
N GLY A 229 11.67 -6.92 -11.12
CA GLY A 229 11.58 -8.38 -11.14
C GLY A 229 12.83 -9.11 -10.62
N GLN A 230 13.82 -8.42 -10.07
CA GLN A 230 15.06 -9.05 -9.58
C GLN A 230 15.23 -8.99 -8.05
N THR A 231 14.26 -8.49 -7.31
CA THR A 231 14.23 -8.58 -5.86
C THR A 231 13.09 -9.45 -5.36
N ALA A 232 13.19 -9.94 -4.14
CA ALA A 232 12.13 -10.72 -3.51
C ALA A 232 10.81 -9.95 -3.33
N ALA A 233 10.84 -8.63 -3.39
CA ALA A 233 9.65 -7.78 -3.39
C ALA A 233 9.08 -7.50 -4.79
N GLY A 234 9.72 -7.97 -5.86
CA GLY A 234 9.29 -7.82 -7.25
C GLY A 234 9.68 -6.51 -7.91
N TYR A 235 9.95 -5.46 -7.16
CA TYR A 235 10.47 -4.21 -7.71
C TYR A 235 12.00 -4.20 -7.78
N GLY A 236 12.56 -3.28 -8.55
CA GLY A 236 13.99 -3.09 -8.67
C GLY A 236 14.55 -2.09 -7.66
N MET A 237 15.80 -1.66 -7.86
CA MET A 237 16.43 -0.61 -7.07
C MET A 237 17.30 0.27 -7.94
N LEU A 238 16.98 1.55 -7.96
CA LEU A 238 17.73 2.63 -8.57
C LEU A 238 17.43 3.90 -7.80
N PHE A 239 18.44 4.59 -7.34
CA PHE A 239 18.25 5.79 -6.53
C PHE A 239 18.35 7.07 -7.37
N ASP A 240 17.42 7.99 -7.17
CA ASP A 240 17.46 9.33 -7.71
C ASP A 240 18.39 10.26 -6.88
N ASP A 241 18.52 11.52 -7.31
CA ASP A 241 19.32 12.55 -6.65
C ASP A 241 18.84 12.88 -5.21
N THR A 242 17.65 12.44 -4.82
CA THR A 242 17.11 12.57 -3.46
C THR A 242 17.29 11.33 -2.62
N HIS A 243 17.98 10.32 -3.15
CA HIS A 243 18.18 9.00 -2.55
C HIS A 243 16.87 8.20 -2.37
N GLN A 244 15.89 8.47 -3.23
CA GLN A 244 14.66 7.70 -3.33
C GLN A 244 14.82 6.57 -4.36
N ASN A 245 14.36 5.37 -4.04
CA ASN A 245 14.28 4.29 -5.02
C ASN A 245 13.17 4.56 -6.04
N GLU A 246 13.56 4.93 -7.29
CA GLU A 246 12.63 5.20 -8.38
C GLU A 246 11.92 3.94 -8.91
N ARG A 247 12.50 2.75 -8.66
CA ARG A 247 11.91 1.47 -9.10
C ARG A 247 11.06 0.79 -8.03
N ALA A 248 10.89 1.44 -6.90
CA ALA A 248 10.03 0.92 -5.86
C ALA A 248 8.57 0.90 -6.33
N ALA A 249 7.86 -0.19 -6.05
CA ALA A 249 6.45 -0.36 -6.42
C ALA A 249 5.65 -0.95 -5.28
N MET A 250 4.35 -0.73 -5.32
CA MET A 250 3.37 -1.34 -4.42
C MET A 250 2.47 -2.31 -5.18
N MET A 251 1.70 -3.09 -4.44
CA MET A 251 0.73 -4.05 -4.96
C MET A 251 -0.68 -3.69 -4.54
N GLY A 252 -1.63 -3.92 -5.43
CA GLY A 252 -3.05 -3.93 -5.12
C GLY A 252 -3.41 -5.28 -4.50
N LEU A 253 -3.95 -5.22 -3.31
CA LEU A 253 -4.25 -6.37 -2.46
C LEU A 253 -5.76 -6.45 -2.23
N GLN A 254 -6.25 -7.64 -1.91
CA GLN A 254 -7.64 -7.84 -1.51
C GLN A 254 -7.76 -8.95 -0.47
N TRP A 255 -8.60 -8.73 0.52
CA TRP A 255 -9.02 -9.80 1.42
C TRP A 255 -10.00 -10.71 0.69
N GLN A 256 -9.65 -11.99 0.57
CA GLN A 256 -10.47 -13.03 -0.05
C GLN A 256 -10.42 -14.29 0.80
N ASP A 257 -11.56 -14.74 1.26
CA ASP A 257 -11.69 -15.99 2.06
C ASP A 257 -10.73 -15.99 3.28
N GLY A 258 -10.59 -14.84 3.95
CA GLY A 258 -9.73 -14.67 5.13
C GLY A 258 -8.24 -14.57 4.84
N LYS A 259 -7.85 -14.39 3.58
CA LYS A 259 -6.45 -14.24 3.16
C LYS A 259 -6.26 -12.92 2.41
N LEU A 260 -5.16 -12.25 2.65
CA LEU A 260 -4.76 -11.09 1.87
C LEU A 260 -3.97 -11.53 0.63
N VAL A 261 -4.57 -11.39 -0.53
CA VAL A 261 -4.01 -11.82 -1.81
C VAL A 261 -3.68 -10.63 -2.71
N THR A 262 -2.65 -10.75 -3.53
CA THR A 262 -2.34 -9.77 -4.57
C THR A 262 -3.32 -9.94 -5.73
N VAL A 263 -3.93 -8.83 -6.16
CA VAL A 263 -4.92 -8.79 -7.24
C VAL A 263 -4.58 -7.80 -8.35
N TYR A 264 -3.56 -6.96 -8.14
CA TYR A 264 -3.12 -5.96 -9.10
C TYR A 264 -1.62 -5.60 -8.87
N PRO A 265 -0.81 -5.37 -9.94
CA PRO A 265 -1.19 -5.52 -11.36
C PRO A 265 -1.42 -6.99 -11.76
N GLU A 266 -1.99 -7.22 -12.95
CA GLU A 266 -2.43 -8.56 -13.38
C GLU A 266 -1.27 -9.57 -13.44
N GLU A 267 -0.08 -9.15 -13.88
CA GLU A 267 1.12 -9.99 -13.96
C GLU A 267 1.65 -10.44 -12.59
N ALA A 268 1.37 -9.69 -11.52
CA ALA A 268 1.74 -10.02 -10.15
C ALA A 268 0.60 -10.70 -9.38
N ALA A 269 -0.61 -10.76 -9.96
CA ALA A 269 -1.78 -11.24 -9.25
C ALA A 269 -1.68 -12.71 -8.88
N TYR A 270 -2.03 -13.01 -7.63
CA TYR A 270 -2.24 -14.37 -7.12
C TYR A 270 -3.65 -14.87 -7.45
N ALA A 271 -4.62 -13.96 -7.42
CA ALA A 271 -6.03 -14.24 -7.71
C ALA A 271 -6.67 -13.04 -8.41
N PRO A 272 -7.76 -13.24 -9.17
CA PRO A 272 -8.48 -12.12 -9.75
C PRO A 272 -9.15 -11.26 -8.66
N MET A 273 -9.22 -9.94 -8.91
CA MET A 273 -10.00 -9.02 -8.07
C MET A 273 -11.48 -9.39 -8.11
N ARG A 274 -12.15 -9.40 -6.97
CA ARG A 274 -13.58 -9.65 -6.81
C ARG A 274 -14.28 -8.36 -6.40
N LEU A 275 -15.32 -7.95 -7.13
CA LEU A 275 -16.17 -6.80 -6.78
C LEU A 275 -17.62 -7.14 -7.14
N GLY A 276 -18.56 -6.72 -6.29
CA GLY A 276 -19.97 -7.03 -6.47
C GLY A 276 -20.30 -8.46 -6.02
N ASN A 277 -21.48 -8.96 -6.45
CA ASN A 277 -21.99 -10.29 -6.10
C ASN A 277 -21.43 -11.39 -7.04
N GLU A 278 -20.11 -11.41 -7.28
CA GLU A 278 -19.49 -12.53 -7.97
C GLU A 278 -19.20 -13.69 -7.03
#